data_20cbea29e2c6a2e107816d427ac41541
#
_entry.id   20cbea29e2c6a2e107816d427ac41541
#
_cell.length_a   1.000
_cell.length_b   1.000
_cell.length_c   1.000
_cell.angle_alpha   90.00
_cell.angle_beta   90.00
_cell.angle_gamma   90.00
#
_symmetry.space_group_name_H-M   'P 1'
#
loop_
_entity.id
_entity.type
_entity.pdbx_description
1 polymer ?
#
loop_
_entity_poly.entity_id
_entity_poly.type
_entity_poly.pdbx_seq_one_letter_code
_entity_poly.pdbx_strand_id
1 'polypeptide(L)'
;MVDVYQKETARHVMVIDSKSFYASVESVDLGLNPLKSLLVVMSQQENTNGGLVLAASPQAKKVLGVSNVMRQRDVPRDPRLAIVQPRMNYYIQKNKQINDIYRKFVADEDLHIYSIDESLLDLTDSWRYLESKYHRTLTDYEVARIIQQEVRDATGIYLTVGIGDNPAMAKM
;
A
#
# COMPACT_ATOMS: atom_id res chain seq x y z
N MET A 1 9.70 42.47 9.73
CA MET A 1 9.32 41.20 10.39
C MET A 1 9.72 40.09 9.45
N VAL A 2 10.75 39.32 9.83
CA VAL A 2 11.15 38.17 9.04
C VAL A 2 10.04 37.13 9.13
N ASP A 3 9.47 36.76 8.01
CA ASP A 3 8.43 35.75 7.96
C ASP A 3 9.01 34.44 8.48
N VAL A 4 8.57 34.03 9.67
CA VAL A 4 9.01 32.79 10.33
C VAL A 4 8.71 31.58 9.43
N TYR A 5 7.71 31.68 8.57
CA TYR A 5 7.31 30.62 7.62
C TYR A 5 8.28 30.45 6.44
N GLN A 6 9.08 31.49 6.12
CA GLN A 6 10.09 31.38 5.06
C GLN A 6 11.34 30.58 5.49
N LYS A 7 11.48 30.27 6.78
CA LYS A 7 12.62 29.50 7.31
C LYS A 7 12.35 28.01 7.47
N GLU A 8 11.11 27.57 7.31
CA GLU A 8 10.82 26.15 7.30
C GLU A 8 11.33 25.56 5.97
N THR A 9 12.37 24.74 6.05
CA THR A 9 12.86 23.97 4.92
C THR A 9 11.72 23.10 4.42
N ALA A 10 11.40 23.18 3.14
CA ALA A 10 10.41 22.31 2.53
C ALA A 10 10.75 20.84 2.85
N ARG A 11 9.81 20.12 3.44
CA ARG A 11 9.94 18.72 3.79
C ARG A 11 9.34 17.86 2.68
N HIS A 12 9.91 16.68 2.52
CA HIS A 12 9.45 15.69 1.55
C HIS A 12 8.88 14.50 2.30
N VAL A 13 7.59 14.54 2.58
CA VAL A 13 6.90 13.51 3.35
C VAL A 13 5.90 12.78 2.45
N MET A 14 5.95 11.45 2.48
CA MET A 14 5.03 10.60 1.73
C MET A 14 4.34 9.63 2.67
N VAL A 15 3.01 9.50 2.54
CA VAL A 15 2.24 8.44 3.16
C VAL A 15 1.88 7.44 2.07
N ILE A 16 2.32 6.21 2.23
CA ILE A 16 2.19 5.16 1.21
C ILE A 16 1.27 4.06 1.75
N ASP A 17 0.27 3.72 0.96
CA ASP A 17 -0.72 2.72 1.27
C ASP A 17 -0.77 1.66 0.16
N SER A 18 -0.77 0.39 0.55
CA SER A 18 -0.91 -0.73 -0.38
C SER A 18 -2.39 -1.02 -0.61
N LYS A 19 -2.87 -0.81 -1.83
CA LYS A 19 -4.28 -1.01 -2.17
C LYS A 19 -4.73 -2.44 -1.95
N SER A 20 -5.73 -2.61 -1.07
CA SER A 20 -6.34 -3.92 -0.77
C SER A 20 -5.28 -4.99 -0.56
N PHE A 21 -4.40 -4.78 0.41
CA PHE A 21 -3.11 -5.46 0.52
C PHE A 21 -3.23 -6.99 0.45
N TYR A 22 -4.06 -7.59 1.30
CA TYR A 22 -4.19 -9.05 1.32
C TYR A 22 -4.74 -9.59 0.00
N ALA A 23 -5.76 -8.95 -0.55
CA ALA A 23 -6.35 -9.35 -1.82
C ALA A 23 -5.36 -9.16 -2.98
N SER A 24 -4.54 -8.12 -2.93
CA SER A 24 -3.49 -7.87 -3.92
C SER A 24 -2.42 -8.95 -3.89
N VAL A 25 -1.94 -9.34 -2.70
CA VAL A 25 -0.97 -10.42 -2.54
C VAL A 25 -1.50 -11.73 -3.13
N GLU A 26 -2.74 -12.08 -2.79
CA GLU A 26 -3.35 -13.32 -3.29
C GLU A 26 -3.59 -13.28 -4.80
N SER A 27 -4.01 -12.13 -5.34
CA SER A 27 -4.18 -11.97 -6.79
C SER A 27 -2.89 -12.18 -7.55
N VAL A 28 -1.80 -11.59 -7.06
CA VAL A 28 -0.46 -11.74 -7.69
C VAL A 28 -0.03 -13.21 -7.68
N ASP A 29 -0.23 -13.90 -6.56
CA ASP A 29 0.11 -15.34 -6.46
C ASP A 29 -0.66 -16.20 -7.43
N LEU A 30 -1.90 -15.85 -7.75
CA LEU A 30 -2.73 -16.55 -8.73
C LEU A 30 -2.46 -16.14 -10.18
N GLY A 31 -1.49 -15.23 -10.40
CA GLY A 31 -1.18 -14.70 -11.73
C GLY A 31 -2.21 -13.69 -12.24
N LEU A 32 -3.00 -13.10 -11.35
CA LEU A 32 -4.04 -12.14 -11.68
C LEU A 32 -3.57 -10.70 -11.43
N ASN A 33 -4.12 -9.76 -12.20
CA ASN A 33 -3.87 -8.35 -11.95
C ASN A 33 -4.71 -7.88 -10.76
N PRO A 34 -4.10 -7.36 -9.67
CA PRO A 34 -4.85 -6.91 -8.48
C PRO A 34 -5.92 -5.86 -8.75
N LEU A 35 -5.74 -5.02 -9.77
CA LEU A 35 -6.70 -3.98 -10.11
C LEU A 35 -7.89 -4.48 -10.94
N LYS A 36 -7.78 -5.67 -11.55
CA LYS A 36 -8.79 -6.22 -12.45
C LYS A 36 -9.44 -7.48 -11.91
N SER A 37 -8.82 -8.15 -10.96
CA SER A 37 -9.32 -9.42 -10.41
C SER A 37 -10.57 -9.22 -9.55
N LEU A 38 -11.43 -10.24 -9.55
CA LEU A 38 -12.54 -10.37 -8.62
C LEU A 38 -12.13 -11.39 -7.57
N LEU A 39 -11.62 -10.92 -6.44
CA LEU A 39 -11.05 -11.79 -5.40
C LEU A 39 -11.37 -11.26 -4.01
N VAL A 40 -11.70 -12.18 -3.11
CA VAL A 40 -11.99 -11.91 -1.70
C VAL A 40 -11.12 -12.83 -0.84
N VAL A 41 -10.48 -12.25 0.16
CA VAL A 41 -9.81 -12.99 1.24
C VAL A 41 -10.79 -13.10 2.40
N MET A 42 -11.16 -14.32 2.74
CA MET A 42 -12.21 -14.59 3.73
C MET A 42 -11.74 -15.62 4.75
N SER A 43 -11.87 -15.28 6.04
CA SER A 43 -11.65 -16.25 7.11
C SER A 43 -12.79 -17.26 7.13
N GLN A 44 -12.45 -18.53 7.37
CA GLN A 44 -13.46 -19.57 7.65
C GLN A 44 -13.53 -19.80 9.14
N GLN A 45 -14.74 -19.74 9.68
CA GLN A 45 -15.01 -20.14 11.08
C GLN A 45 -16.02 -21.29 11.06
N GLU A 46 -15.58 -22.44 11.56
CA GLU A 46 -16.38 -23.67 11.50
C GLU A 46 -17.66 -23.62 12.35
N ASN A 47 -17.71 -22.76 13.35
CA ASN A 47 -18.77 -22.75 14.39
C ASN A 47 -19.71 -21.55 14.36
N THR A 48 -19.63 -20.69 13.36
CA THR A 48 -20.52 -19.53 13.20
C THR A 48 -21.04 -19.45 11.78
N ASN A 49 -22.06 -18.63 11.54
CA ASN A 49 -22.76 -18.47 10.27
C ASN A 49 -21.85 -18.03 9.08
N GLY A 50 -20.67 -18.60 8.97
CA GLY A 50 -19.69 -18.31 7.93
C GLY A 50 -18.59 -17.36 8.39
N GLY A 51 -17.56 -17.20 7.53
CA GLY A 51 -16.42 -16.33 7.79
C GLY A 51 -16.71 -14.86 7.55
N LEU A 52 -15.68 -14.04 7.80
CA LEU A 52 -15.69 -12.61 7.52
C LEU A 52 -14.72 -12.28 6.40
N VAL A 53 -15.09 -11.32 5.56
CA VAL A 53 -14.21 -10.75 4.55
C VAL A 53 -13.13 -9.92 5.24
N LEU A 54 -11.86 -10.31 5.07
CA LEU A 54 -10.71 -9.56 5.58
C LEU A 54 -10.21 -8.53 4.58
N ALA A 55 -10.30 -8.84 3.29
CA ALA A 55 -9.93 -7.93 2.21
C ALA A 55 -10.66 -8.33 0.94
N ALA A 56 -10.92 -7.36 0.09
CA ALA A 56 -11.49 -7.57 -1.23
C ALA A 56 -10.69 -6.77 -2.25
N SER A 57 -10.55 -7.32 -3.46
CA SER A 57 -9.91 -6.59 -4.55
C SER A 57 -10.71 -5.34 -4.90
N PRO A 58 -10.08 -4.29 -5.48
CA PRO A 58 -10.80 -3.09 -5.89
C PRO A 58 -12.00 -3.38 -6.80
N GLN A 59 -11.87 -4.31 -7.73
CA GLN A 59 -12.96 -4.69 -8.63
C GLN A 59 -14.09 -5.44 -7.92
N ALA A 60 -13.77 -6.31 -6.95
CA ALA A 60 -14.79 -6.96 -6.15
C ALA A 60 -15.63 -5.95 -5.36
N LYS A 61 -14.99 -4.93 -4.82
CA LYS A 61 -15.68 -3.82 -4.13
C LYS A 61 -16.59 -3.04 -5.09
N LYS A 62 -16.07 -2.72 -6.26
CA LYS A 62 -16.76 -1.87 -7.24
C LYS A 62 -17.89 -2.59 -7.97
N VAL A 63 -17.64 -3.80 -8.45
CA VAL A 63 -18.57 -4.53 -9.32
C VAL A 63 -19.57 -5.34 -8.51
N LEU A 64 -19.14 -5.96 -7.41
CA LEU A 64 -19.96 -6.86 -6.62
C LEU A 64 -20.42 -6.26 -5.29
N GLY A 65 -19.98 -5.05 -4.95
CA GLY A 65 -20.37 -4.39 -3.72
C GLY A 65 -19.82 -5.04 -2.45
N VAL A 66 -18.75 -5.84 -2.56
CA VAL A 66 -18.13 -6.48 -1.39
C VAL A 66 -17.42 -5.43 -0.55
N SER A 67 -17.56 -5.53 0.75
CA SER A 67 -16.87 -4.66 1.71
C SER A 67 -16.11 -5.48 2.75
N ASN A 68 -15.10 -4.85 3.36
CA ASN A 68 -14.40 -5.45 4.48
C ASN A 68 -15.37 -5.68 5.66
N VAL A 69 -15.13 -6.72 6.45
CA VAL A 69 -15.97 -7.16 7.56
C VAL A 69 -17.37 -7.67 7.14
N MET A 70 -17.65 -7.74 5.85
CA MET A 70 -18.88 -8.37 5.35
C MET A 70 -18.88 -9.86 5.71
N ARG A 71 -20.04 -10.38 6.11
CA ARG A 71 -20.18 -11.80 6.44
C ARG A 71 -20.27 -12.64 5.16
N GLN A 72 -19.83 -13.87 5.23
CA GLN A 72 -19.86 -14.79 4.09
C GLN A 72 -21.24 -14.87 3.43
N ARG A 73 -22.32 -14.91 4.23
CA ARG A 73 -23.70 -14.99 3.74
C ARG A 73 -24.13 -13.78 2.90
N ASP A 74 -23.48 -12.62 3.11
CA ASP A 74 -23.79 -11.36 2.44
C ASP A 74 -22.95 -11.15 1.19
N VAL A 75 -21.92 -11.99 0.97
CA VAL A 75 -21.07 -11.93 -0.22
C VAL A 75 -21.84 -12.46 -1.42
N PRO A 76 -21.91 -11.70 -2.54
CA PRO A 76 -22.61 -12.16 -3.74
C PRO A 76 -22.05 -13.47 -4.26
N ARG A 77 -22.92 -14.37 -4.69
CA ARG A 77 -22.54 -15.62 -5.35
C ARG A 77 -22.34 -15.37 -6.82
N ASP A 78 -21.10 -15.12 -7.19
CA ASP A 78 -20.72 -14.89 -8.59
C ASP A 78 -19.61 -15.89 -8.96
N PRO A 79 -19.79 -16.67 -10.05
CA PRO A 79 -18.79 -17.67 -10.45
C PRO A 79 -17.45 -17.06 -10.83
N ARG A 80 -17.39 -15.74 -11.12
CA ARG A 80 -16.15 -15.05 -11.42
C ARG A 80 -15.36 -14.68 -10.16
N LEU A 81 -16.01 -14.71 -8.98
CA LEU A 81 -15.39 -14.32 -7.72
C LEU A 81 -14.52 -15.45 -7.16
N ALA A 82 -13.23 -15.19 -7.02
CA ALA A 82 -12.32 -16.10 -6.32
C ALA A 82 -12.38 -15.81 -4.82
N ILE A 83 -12.55 -16.86 -4.02
CA ILE A 83 -12.56 -16.78 -2.56
C ILE A 83 -11.37 -17.57 -2.05
N VAL A 84 -10.48 -16.91 -1.32
CA VAL A 84 -9.26 -17.54 -0.78
C VAL A 84 -9.18 -17.35 0.72
N GLN A 85 -8.50 -18.28 1.40
CA GLN A 85 -8.25 -18.20 2.82
C GLN A 85 -7.06 -17.29 3.12
N PRO A 86 -7.04 -16.57 4.26
CA PRO A 86 -5.94 -15.70 4.61
C PRO A 86 -4.66 -16.47 4.96
N ARG A 87 -3.52 -15.90 4.59
CA ARG A 87 -2.18 -16.42 4.91
C ARG A 87 -1.37 -15.33 5.58
N MET A 88 -1.66 -15.07 6.87
CA MET A 88 -1.09 -13.92 7.59
C MET A 88 0.43 -13.90 7.60
N ASN A 89 1.09 -15.05 7.80
CA ASN A 89 2.56 -15.11 7.78
C ASN A 89 3.13 -14.71 6.41
N TYR A 90 2.47 -15.11 5.34
CA TYR A 90 2.87 -14.73 3.99
C TYR A 90 2.70 -13.22 3.75
N TYR A 91 1.63 -12.63 4.25
CA TYR A 91 1.40 -11.19 4.14
C TYR A 91 2.45 -10.40 4.92
N ILE A 92 2.85 -10.87 6.09
CA ILE A 92 3.94 -10.29 6.88
C ILE A 92 5.26 -10.32 6.11
N GLN A 93 5.58 -11.43 5.44
CA GLN A 93 6.78 -11.53 4.60
C GLN A 93 6.73 -10.55 3.42
N LYS A 94 5.59 -10.40 2.77
CA LYS A 94 5.41 -9.43 1.68
C LYS A 94 5.52 -7.99 2.18
N ASN A 95 4.95 -7.70 3.32
CA ASN A 95 5.09 -6.39 3.97
C ASN A 95 6.56 -6.06 4.25
N LYS A 96 7.31 -7.03 4.79
CA LYS A 96 8.74 -6.87 5.03
C LYS A 96 9.49 -6.58 3.74
N GLN A 97 9.18 -7.28 2.67
CA GLN A 97 9.80 -7.06 1.36
C GLN A 97 9.54 -5.64 0.86
N ILE A 98 8.32 -5.15 1.00
CA ILE A 98 7.95 -3.78 0.61
C ILE A 98 8.69 -2.74 1.45
N ASN A 99 8.73 -2.92 2.76
CA ASN A 99 9.45 -2.01 3.66
C ASN A 99 10.96 -2.02 3.41
N ASP A 100 11.54 -3.15 3.04
CA ASP A 100 12.94 -3.22 2.63
C ASP A 100 13.21 -2.40 1.35
N ILE A 101 12.25 -2.33 0.45
CA ILE A 101 12.33 -1.42 -0.71
C ILE A 101 12.29 0.04 -0.25
N TYR A 102 11.42 0.40 0.69
CA TYR A 102 11.38 1.78 1.23
C TYR A 102 12.70 2.18 1.88
N ARG A 103 13.42 1.24 2.51
CA ARG A 103 14.73 1.48 3.12
C ARG A 103 15.84 1.82 2.12
N LYS A 104 15.61 1.63 0.84
CA LYS A 104 16.50 2.14 -0.21
C LYS A 104 16.37 3.64 -0.44
N PHE A 105 15.27 4.24 0.02
CA PHE A 105 14.96 5.66 -0.19
C PHE A 105 15.11 6.48 1.09
N VAL A 106 14.96 5.86 2.26
CA VAL A 106 15.02 6.54 3.57
C VAL A 106 15.82 5.71 4.57
N ALA A 107 16.41 6.39 5.55
CA ALA A 107 16.99 5.73 6.72
C ALA A 107 15.89 5.15 7.62
N ASP A 108 16.25 4.17 8.48
CA ASP A 108 15.28 3.51 9.36
C ASP A 108 14.54 4.49 10.27
N GLU A 109 15.24 5.50 10.78
CA GLU A 109 14.63 6.53 11.63
C GLU A 109 13.61 7.40 10.92
N ASP A 110 13.65 7.45 9.60
CA ASP A 110 12.74 8.24 8.75
C ASP A 110 11.63 7.40 8.12
N LEU A 111 11.58 6.11 8.43
CA LEU A 111 10.53 5.19 8.02
C LEU A 111 9.65 4.85 9.21
N HIS A 112 8.38 5.22 9.14
CA HIS A 112 7.39 4.95 10.18
C HIS A 112 6.31 3.99 9.64
N ILE A 113 6.32 2.76 10.14
CA ILE A 113 5.35 1.73 9.75
C ILE A 113 4.15 1.86 10.67
N TYR A 114 2.99 2.30 10.13
CA TYR A 114 1.77 2.46 10.90
C TYR A 114 0.95 1.17 10.96
N SER A 115 0.94 0.41 9.89
CA SER A 115 0.21 -0.84 9.79
C SER A 115 0.83 -1.72 8.71
N ILE A 116 0.27 -2.90 8.50
CA ILE A 116 0.77 -3.85 7.49
C ILE A 116 0.69 -3.29 6.06
N ASP A 117 -0.18 -2.33 5.82
CA ASP A 117 -0.42 -1.76 4.50
C ASP A 117 -0.11 -0.27 4.41
N GLU A 118 0.26 0.40 5.51
CA GLU A 118 0.47 1.85 5.53
C GLU A 118 1.80 2.22 6.19
N SER A 119 2.58 3.04 5.49
CA SER A 119 3.87 3.55 5.99
C SER A 119 4.04 5.02 5.64
N LEU A 120 4.78 5.73 6.50
CA LEU A 120 5.18 7.11 6.25
C LEU A 120 6.68 7.15 6.00
N LEU A 121 7.08 7.83 4.94
CA LEU A 121 8.47 8.06 4.58
C LEU A 121 8.77 9.55 4.65
N ASP A 122 9.73 9.93 5.48
CA ASP A 122 10.29 11.27 5.47
C ASP A 122 11.58 11.26 4.64
N LEU A 123 11.48 11.76 3.41
CA LEU A 123 12.56 11.75 2.43
C LEU A 123 13.45 12.99 2.52
N THR A 124 13.18 13.91 3.45
CA THR A 124 13.84 15.21 3.51
C THR A 124 15.36 15.06 3.63
N ASP A 125 15.85 14.22 4.55
CA ASP A 125 17.28 14.04 4.78
C ASP A 125 17.95 13.19 3.68
N SER A 126 17.18 12.40 2.96
CA SER A 126 17.68 11.53 1.86
C SER A 126 17.61 12.19 0.49
N TRP A 127 17.04 13.39 0.38
CA TRP A 127 16.72 13.99 -0.92
C TRP A 127 17.94 14.24 -1.79
N ARG A 128 19.00 14.81 -1.20
CA ARG A 128 20.26 15.04 -1.93
C ARG A 128 20.90 13.75 -2.42
N TYR A 129 20.84 12.70 -1.59
CA TYR A 129 21.33 11.39 -1.98
C TYR A 129 20.55 10.84 -3.19
N LEU A 130 19.23 10.96 -3.17
CA LEU A 130 18.38 10.49 -4.27
C LEU A 130 18.66 11.25 -5.56
N GLU A 131 18.80 12.59 -5.50
CA GLU A 131 19.15 13.40 -6.65
C GLU A 131 20.53 13.04 -7.20
N SER A 132 21.48 12.76 -6.33
CA SER A 132 22.81 12.28 -6.72
C SER A 132 22.76 10.91 -7.39
N LYS A 133 21.98 10.00 -6.84
CA LYS A 133 21.81 8.63 -7.36
C LYS A 133 21.22 8.63 -8.78
N TYR A 134 20.23 9.48 -9.03
CA TYR A 134 19.55 9.56 -10.32
C TYR A 134 20.15 10.62 -11.26
N HIS A 135 21.20 11.32 -10.82
CA HIS A 135 21.93 12.33 -11.61
C HIS A 135 21.05 13.46 -12.15
N ARG A 136 20.05 13.86 -11.39
CA ARG A 136 19.14 14.95 -11.79
C ARG A 136 18.38 15.51 -10.59
N THR A 137 17.82 16.69 -10.75
CA THR A 137 16.86 17.27 -9.83
C THR A 137 15.56 16.45 -9.89
N LEU A 138 14.99 16.13 -8.74
CA LEU A 138 13.79 15.30 -8.61
C LEU A 138 12.62 16.10 -8.03
N THR A 139 11.42 15.83 -8.52
CA THR A 139 10.18 16.27 -7.89
C THR A 139 9.65 15.17 -6.97
N ASP A 140 8.79 15.53 -6.00
CA ASP A 140 8.12 14.55 -5.12
C ASP A 140 7.33 13.53 -5.94
N TYR A 141 6.64 13.98 -6.98
CA TYR A 141 5.88 13.12 -7.87
C TYR A 141 6.78 12.08 -8.56
N GLU A 142 7.94 12.51 -9.05
CA GLU A 142 8.88 11.59 -9.70
C GLU A 142 9.40 10.53 -8.74
N VAL A 143 9.76 10.90 -7.51
CA VAL A 143 10.22 9.95 -6.49
C VAL A 143 9.09 8.99 -6.11
N ALA A 144 7.88 9.48 -5.95
CA ALA A 144 6.71 8.64 -5.68
C ALA A 144 6.51 7.60 -6.80
N ARG A 145 6.65 8.00 -8.06
CA ARG A 145 6.54 7.10 -9.21
C ARG A 145 7.65 6.04 -9.21
N ILE A 146 8.86 6.43 -8.85
CA ILE A 146 9.99 5.49 -8.76
C ILE A 146 9.71 4.44 -7.68
N ILE A 147 9.24 4.85 -6.51
CA ILE A 147 8.89 3.93 -5.42
C ILE A 147 7.77 2.98 -5.85
N GLN A 148 6.70 3.52 -6.43
CA GLN A 148 5.58 2.72 -6.94
C GLN A 148 6.06 1.67 -7.95
N GLN A 149 6.95 2.05 -8.87
CA GLN A 149 7.45 1.17 -9.90
C GLN A 149 8.35 0.07 -9.32
N GLU A 150 9.23 0.40 -8.37
CA GLU A 150 10.08 -0.61 -7.72
C GLU A 150 9.27 -1.65 -6.96
N VAL A 151 8.27 -1.22 -6.20
CA VAL A 151 7.40 -2.14 -5.46
C VAL A 151 6.58 -3.00 -6.42
N ARG A 152 6.05 -2.41 -7.47
CA ARG A 152 5.27 -3.13 -8.49
C ARG A 152 6.13 -4.17 -9.22
N ASP A 153 7.35 -3.82 -9.61
CA ASP A 153 8.26 -4.74 -10.30
C ASP A 153 8.66 -5.91 -9.39
N ALA A 154 8.86 -5.65 -8.10
CA ALA A 154 9.28 -6.67 -7.15
C ALA A 154 8.13 -7.54 -6.64
N THR A 155 6.93 -7.00 -6.49
CA THR A 155 5.81 -7.67 -5.80
C THR A 155 4.51 -7.75 -6.59
N GLY A 156 4.36 -6.96 -7.65
CA GLY A 156 3.09 -6.84 -8.40
C GLY A 156 2.04 -5.99 -7.69
N ILE A 157 2.36 -5.39 -6.55
CA ILE A 157 1.41 -4.65 -5.73
C ILE A 157 1.40 -3.17 -6.11
N TYR A 158 0.19 -2.60 -6.16
CA TYR A 158 -0.04 -1.20 -6.46
C TYR A 158 -0.10 -0.37 -5.18
N LEU A 159 0.60 0.76 -5.18
CA LEU A 159 0.65 1.68 -4.06
C LEU A 159 -0.12 2.96 -4.37
N THR A 160 -0.75 3.52 -3.35
CA THR A 160 -1.25 4.89 -3.34
C THR A 160 -0.30 5.75 -2.52
N VAL A 161 0.14 6.87 -3.05
CA VAL A 161 1.09 7.76 -2.39
C VAL A 161 0.47 9.13 -2.20
N GLY A 162 0.38 9.58 -0.95
CA GLY A 162 0.06 10.95 -0.59
C GLY A 162 1.34 11.73 -0.34
N ILE A 163 1.44 12.94 -0.86
CA ILE A 163 2.62 13.79 -0.77
C ILE A 163 2.28 15.07 -0.01
N GLY A 164 3.16 15.51 0.88
CA GLY A 164 2.97 16.74 1.62
C GLY A 164 4.23 17.20 2.34
N ASP A 165 4.18 18.39 2.92
CA ASP A 165 5.29 18.97 3.70
C ASP A 165 5.30 18.45 5.14
N ASN A 166 4.23 17.80 5.56
CA ASN A 166 4.11 17.19 6.89
C ASN A 166 3.16 15.96 6.79
N PRO A 167 3.14 15.09 7.81
CA PRO A 167 2.31 13.88 7.79
C PRO A 167 0.82 14.14 7.54
N ALA A 168 0.26 15.21 8.10
CA ALA A 168 -1.15 15.52 7.91
C ALA A 168 -1.47 15.89 6.46
N MET A 169 -0.62 16.70 5.82
CA MET A 169 -0.77 17.10 4.42
C MET A 169 -0.57 15.90 3.48
N ALA A 170 0.39 15.03 3.76
CA ALA A 170 0.64 13.85 2.95
C ALA A 170 -0.55 12.88 3.00
N LYS A 171 -1.28 12.83 4.10
CA LYS A 171 -2.43 11.94 4.27
C LYS A 171 -3.73 12.49 3.66
N MET A 172 -3.78 13.76 3.40
CA MET A 172 -4.92 14.40 2.73
C MET A 172 -4.92 14.08 1.25
#